data_8dfcfbacfbd010463087a1b201fd0f6a
#
_entry.id   8dfcfbacfbd010463087a1b201fd0f6a
#
_cell.length_a   1.000
_cell.length_b   1.000
_cell.length_c   1.000
_cell.angle_alpha   90.00
_cell.angle_beta   90.00
_cell.angle_gamma   90.00
#
_symmetry.space_group_name_H-M   'P 1'
#
loop_
_entity.id
_entity.type
_entity.pdbx_description
1 polymer ?
#
loop_
_entity_poly.entity_id
_entity_poly.type
_entity_poly.pdbx_seq_one_letter_code
_entity_poly.pdbx_strand_id
1 'polypeptide(L)'
;MVPDGTRNCPFVSDDGCAIYDDRPWSCRSFPLEPGAGGGPQEFEIVKRDFCMGFDKGKDHSIRKWRTSQNVGLYEEMNEEWKKVTHHGNFSSQNLLEGHARDVFFLGSYNIDEFRNVVFKGDFLKYFDIDKKILKNIKSSDTELMKFSFRWLRHVLFGEDTLRQKLPANFRAMGRADLL
;
A
#
# COMPACT_ATOMS: atom_id res chain seq x y z
N MET A 1 14.18 -5.35 11.03
CA MET A 1 15.28 -5.71 11.95
C MET A 1 16.24 -6.57 11.16
N VAL A 2 17.50 -6.18 11.04
CA VAL A 2 18.51 -6.96 10.29
C VAL A 2 18.94 -8.13 11.15
N PRO A 3 18.98 -9.35 10.62
CA PRO A 3 19.24 -10.56 11.41
C PRO A 3 20.61 -10.60 12.13
N ASP A 4 21.58 -9.81 11.64
CA ASP A 4 22.96 -9.79 12.17
C ASP A 4 23.17 -8.82 13.37
N GLY A 5 22.13 -8.12 13.80
CA GLY A 5 22.20 -7.19 14.93
C GLY A 5 22.96 -5.87 14.65
N THR A 6 23.49 -5.65 13.47
CA THR A 6 24.33 -4.48 13.15
C THR A 6 23.54 -3.19 12.99
N ARG A 7 22.20 -3.26 12.90
CA ARG A 7 21.30 -2.13 12.56
C ARG A 7 21.58 -1.45 11.21
N ASN A 8 22.47 -2.01 10.42
CA ASN A 8 22.76 -1.49 9.09
C ASN A 8 21.67 -1.90 8.10
N CYS A 9 21.42 -1.06 7.10
CA CYS A 9 20.49 -1.40 6.04
C CYS A 9 21.08 -2.54 5.18
N PRO A 10 20.34 -3.65 4.94
CA PRO A 10 20.87 -4.78 4.17
C PRO A 10 21.11 -4.46 2.69
N PHE A 11 20.58 -3.33 2.21
CA PHE A 11 20.72 -2.89 0.83
C PHE A 11 21.83 -1.87 0.61
N VAL A 12 22.61 -1.54 1.65
CA VAL A 12 23.75 -0.61 1.53
C VAL A 12 25.04 -1.39 1.44
N SER A 13 25.84 -1.08 0.40
CA SER A 13 27.21 -1.54 0.18
C SER A 13 28.16 -0.35 0.08
N ASP A 14 29.46 -0.62 -0.14
CA ASP A 14 30.46 0.41 -0.39
C ASP A 14 30.16 1.24 -1.65
N ASP A 15 29.45 0.66 -2.62
CA ASP A 15 29.00 1.35 -3.83
C ASP A 15 27.68 2.14 -3.65
N GLY A 16 27.07 2.10 -2.47
CA GLY A 16 25.84 2.78 -2.15
C GLY A 16 24.62 1.85 -2.00
N CYS A 17 23.44 2.37 -2.27
CA CYS A 17 22.19 1.64 -2.10
C CYS A 17 21.84 0.80 -3.33
N ALA A 18 21.82 -0.53 -3.20
CA ALA A 18 21.50 -1.46 -4.28
C ALA A 18 20.08 -1.32 -4.85
N ILE A 19 19.15 -0.75 -4.06
CA ILE A 19 17.76 -0.52 -4.45
C ILE A 19 17.42 0.98 -4.51
N TYR A 20 18.36 1.83 -4.95
CA TYR A 20 18.20 3.28 -4.87
C TYR A 20 16.92 3.79 -5.54
N ASP A 21 16.58 3.26 -6.70
CA ASP A 21 15.39 3.66 -7.46
C ASP A 21 14.09 3.08 -6.89
N ASP A 22 14.18 1.95 -6.19
CA ASP A 22 13.05 1.24 -5.57
C ASP A 22 12.97 1.45 -4.05
N ARG A 23 13.63 2.50 -3.53
CA ARG A 23 13.62 2.81 -2.11
C ARG A 23 12.21 2.96 -1.56
N PRO A 24 11.93 2.39 -0.38
CA PRO A 24 10.64 2.58 0.29
C PRO A 24 10.43 4.05 0.69
N TRP A 25 9.19 4.40 0.98
CA TRP A 25 8.78 5.78 1.31
C TRP A 25 9.65 6.42 2.39
N SER A 26 9.95 5.71 3.48
CA SER A 26 10.79 6.22 4.57
C SER A 26 12.20 6.62 4.14
N CYS A 27 12.79 5.90 3.19
CA CYS A 27 14.09 6.25 2.62
C CYS A 27 14.00 7.45 1.65
N ARG A 28 12.89 7.56 0.93
CA ARG A 28 12.65 8.67 -0.02
C ARG A 28 12.31 9.97 0.69
N SER A 29 11.56 9.91 1.78
CA SER A 29 11.18 11.09 2.55
C SER A 29 12.32 11.68 3.37
N PHE A 30 13.31 10.86 3.78
CA PHE A 30 14.45 11.36 4.55
C PHE A 30 15.13 12.58 3.86
N PRO A 31 15.43 13.64 4.57
CA PRO A 31 15.39 13.83 6.02
C PRO A 31 14.07 14.41 6.57
N LEU A 32 12.99 14.36 5.80
CA LEU A 32 11.68 14.87 6.23
C LEU A 32 10.89 13.75 6.91
N GLU A 33 10.42 14.01 8.12
CA GLU A 33 9.44 13.19 8.83
C GLU A 33 8.14 13.97 9.04
N PRO A 34 6.98 13.31 9.11
CA PRO A 34 5.73 13.97 9.47
C PRO A 34 5.86 14.64 10.85
N GLY A 35 5.47 15.89 10.95
CA GLY A 35 5.48 16.62 12.22
C GLY A 35 4.49 16.05 13.23
N ALA A 36 4.77 16.24 14.51
CA ALA A 36 3.97 15.75 15.63
C ALA A 36 2.52 16.29 15.63
N GLY A 37 2.27 17.42 14.99
CA GLY A 37 0.94 18.03 14.85
C GLY A 37 -0.02 17.28 13.93
N GLY A 38 0.46 16.31 13.16
CA GLY A 38 -0.36 15.47 12.29
C GLY A 38 -0.99 16.20 11.11
N GLY A 39 -0.65 17.46 10.88
CA GLY A 39 -1.10 18.23 9.73
C GLY A 39 -0.49 17.70 8.42
N PRO A 40 -1.26 17.70 7.30
CA PRO A 40 -0.81 17.10 6.03
C PRO A 40 0.38 17.84 5.39
N GLN A 41 0.84 18.95 5.95
CA GLN A 41 1.95 19.77 5.45
C GLN A 41 3.01 20.12 6.51
N GLU A 42 2.90 19.55 7.70
CA GLU A 42 3.89 19.76 8.75
C GLU A 42 4.97 18.68 8.64
N PHE A 43 6.20 19.13 8.46
CA PHE A 43 7.37 18.28 8.39
C PHE A 43 8.45 18.76 9.34
N GLU A 44 9.10 17.81 9.99
CA GLU A 44 10.30 18.03 10.78
C GLU A 44 11.52 17.55 10.00
N ILE A 45 12.63 18.25 10.15
CA ILE A 45 13.91 17.83 9.56
C ILE A 45 14.67 17.02 10.59
N VAL A 46 14.85 15.74 10.32
CA VAL A 46 15.62 14.84 11.18
C VAL A 46 17.07 14.83 10.73
N LYS A 47 17.93 15.46 11.54
CA LYS A 47 19.37 15.42 11.33
C LYS A 47 19.95 14.14 11.93
N ARG A 48 20.88 13.52 11.20
CA ARG A 48 21.64 12.36 11.66
C ARG A 48 23.13 12.62 11.44
N ASP A 49 23.95 12.26 12.39
CA ASP A 49 25.39 12.55 12.39
C ASP A 49 26.13 11.92 11.20
N PHE A 50 25.61 10.82 10.68
CA PHE A 50 26.17 10.14 9.50
C PHE A 50 25.81 10.83 8.18
N CYS A 51 24.86 11.77 8.17
CA CYS A 51 24.37 12.40 6.93
C CYS A 51 25.18 13.64 6.55
N MET A 52 26.14 13.47 5.65
CA MET A 52 26.99 14.56 5.14
C MET A 52 26.24 15.57 4.25
N GLY A 53 25.00 15.29 3.88
CA GLY A 53 24.21 16.13 2.98
C GLY A 53 23.82 17.48 3.56
N PHE A 54 23.73 17.59 4.88
CA PHE A 54 23.39 18.84 5.56
C PHE A 54 24.49 19.92 5.48
N ASP A 55 25.74 19.50 5.37
CA ASP A 55 26.89 20.41 5.38
C ASP A 55 27.34 20.81 3.97
N LYS A 56 26.98 20.03 2.96
CA LYS A 56 27.45 20.21 1.58
C LYS A 56 26.32 20.38 0.56
N GLY A 57 25.08 20.31 1.02
CA GLY A 57 23.90 20.34 0.16
C GLY A 57 23.55 21.76 -0.33
N LYS A 58 22.67 21.80 -1.33
CA LYS A 58 21.98 23.02 -1.73
C LYS A 58 20.69 23.12 -0.95
N ASP A 59 20.30 24.33 -0.59
CA ASP A 59 18.99 24.59 0.03
C ASP A 59 17.86 24.17 -0.92
N HIS A 60 16.94 23.42 -0.38
CA HIS A 60 15.73 22.98 -1.09
C HIS A 60 14.49 23.36 -0.29
N SER A 61 13.45 23.84 -0.96
CA SER A 61 12.14 23.87 -0.33
C SER A 61 11.62 22.44 -0.13
N ILE A 62 10.82 22.22 0.90
CA ILE A 62 10.17 20.94 1.20
C ILE A 62 9.46 20.41 -0.04
N ARG A 63 8.70 21.26 -0.74
CA ARG A 63 8.02 20.89 -1.99
C ARG A 63 8.97 20.35 -3.04
N LYS A 64 10.08 21.08 -3.30
CA LYS A 64 11.05 20.69 -4.31
C LYS A 64 11.72 19.36 -3.95
N TRP A 65 12.09 19.20 -2.68
CA TRP A 65 12.64 17.93 -2.19
C TRP A 65 11.69 16.78 -2.40
N ARG A 66 10.45 16.86 -1.91
CA ARG A 66 9.45 15.79 -2.05
C ARG A 66 9.18 15.43 -3.50
N THR A 67 9.09 16.42 -4.40
CA THR A 67 8.93 16.17 -5.83
C THR A 67 10.13 15.43 -6.41
N SER A 68 11.37 15.84 -6.07
CA SER A 68 12.59 15.18 -6.57
C SER A 68 12.72 13.72 -6.10
N GLN A 69 12.15 13.40 -4.95
CA GLN A 69 12.15 12.04 -4.37
C GLN A 69 10.93 11.20 -4.79
N ASN A 70 10.02 11.76 -5.59
CA ASN A 70 8.80 11.11 -6.06
C ASN A 70 7.95 10.49 -4.93
N VAL A 71 7.85 11.18 -3.78
CA VAL A 71 7.11 10.66 -2.61
C VAL A 71 5.59 10.71 -2.78
N GLY A 72 5.07 11.52 -3.69
CA GLY A 72 3.63 11.72 -3.88
C GLY A 72 2.86 10.41 -4.18
N LEU A 73 3.43 9.54 -5.01
CA LEU A 73 2.82 8.23 -5.32
C LEU A 73 2.70 7.36 -4.05
N TYR A 74 3.74 7.33 -3.24
CA TYR A 74 3.76 6.55 -1.99
C TYR A 74 2.74 7.08 -0.98
N GLU A 75 2.59 8.41 -0.90
CA GLU A 75 1.61 9.06 -0.02
C GLU A 75 0.18 8.75 -0.47
N GLU A 76 -0.10 8.81 -1.77
CA GLU A 76 -1.39 8.42 -2.33
C GLU A 76 -1.72 6.95 -2.01
N MET A 77 -0.76 6.05 -2.18
CA MET A 77 -0.93 4.64 -1.86
C MET A 77 -1.13 4.41 -0.36
N ASN A 78 -0.41 5.15 0.49
CA ASN A 78 -0.58 5.10 1.93
C ASN A 78 -1.98 5.55 2.37
N GLU A 79 -2.52 6.60 1.75
CA GLU A 79 -3.89 7.04 2.06
C GLU A 79 -4.94 5.98 1.66
N GLU A 80 -4.78 5.31 0.53
CA GLU A 80 -5.65 4.20 0.16
C GLU A 80 -5.48 2.99 1.12
N TRP A 81 -4.26 2.70 1.53
CA TRP A 81 -3.94 1.65 2.49
C TRP A 81 -4.51 1.91 3.88
N LYS A 82 -4.45 3.16 4.36
CA LYS A 82 -5.06 3.56 5.64
C LYS A 82 -6.56 3.27 5.69
N LYS A 83 -7.29 3.37 4.59
CA LYS A 83 -8.71 3.01 4.53
C LYS A 83 -8.97 1.54 4.87
N VAL A 84 -7.97 0.68 4.69
CA VAL A 84 -8.01 -0.73 5.09
C VAL A 84 -7.55 -0.87 6.55
N THR A 85 -6.33 -0.42 6.88
CA THR A 85 -5.67 -0.69 8.16
C THR A 85 -6.21 0.12 9.33
N HIS A 86 -6.83 1.27 9.07
CA HIS A 86 -7.48 2.11 10.09
C HIS A 86 -9.01 2.01 10.03
N HIS A 87 -9.54 1.02 9.32
CA HIS A 87 -10.98 0.76 9.33
C HIS A 87 -11.44 0.38 10.74
N GLY A 88 -12.60 0.89 11.18
CA GLY A 88 -13.09 0.66 12.54
C GLY A 88 -13.28 -0.80 12.93
N ASN A 89 -13.47 -1.69 11.94
CA ASN A 89 -13.53 -3.14 12.14
C ASN A 89 -12.16 -3.82 12.08
N PHE A 90 -11.09 -3.08 11.82
CA PHE A 90 -9.72 -3.59 11.79
C PHE A 90 -9.01 -3.15 13.08
N SER A 91 -9.16 -3.92 14.14
CA SER A 91 -8.55 -3.61 15.43
C SER A 91 -7.52 -4.67 15.83
N SER A 92 -6.57 -4.29 16.68
CA SER A 92 -5.60 -5.22 17.27
C SER A 92 -6.24 -6.33 18.13
N GLN A 93 -7.52 -6.14 18.50
CA GLN A 93 -8.29 -7.14 19.24
C GLN A 93 -9.01 -8.14 18.33
N ASN A 94 -9.26 -7.76 17.05
CA ASN A 94 -9.84 -8.61 16.03
C ASN A 94 -8.75 -9.01 15.05
N LEU A 95 -7.87 -9.93 15.47
CA LEU A 95 -6.87 -10.50 14.58
C LEU A 95 -7.58 -11.22 13.42
N LEU A 96 -7.10 -10.99 12.23
CA LEU A 96 -7.55 -11.75 11.06
C LEU A 96 -7.09 -13.20 11.22
N GLU A 97 -8.03 -14.12 11.22
CA GLU A 97 -7.75 -15.56 11.34
C GLU A 97 -8.29 -16.31 10.11
N GLY A 98 -7.71 -17.48 9.85
CA GLY A 98 -8.15 -18.37 8.78
C GLY A 98 -8.27 -17.66 7.44
N HIS A 99 -9.40 -17.82 6.80
CA HIS A 99 -9.70 -17.29 5.47
C HIS A 99 -9.58 -15.76 5.37
N ALA A 100 -10.00 -15.00 6.39
CA ALA A 100 -9.88 -13.53 6.36
C ALA A 100 -8.42 -13.06 6.29
N ARG A 101 -7.50 -13.78 6.96
CA ARG A 101 -6.06 -13.53 6.85
C ARG A 101 -5.53 -13.82 5.46
N ASP A 102 -5.98 -14.92 4.84
CA ASP A 102 -5.52 -15.32 3.51
C ASP A 102 -6.01 -14.32 2.45
N VAL A 103 -7.26 -13.86 2.55
CA VAL A 103 -7.82 -12.77 1.74
C VAL A 103 -7.03 -11.48 1.90
N PHE A 104 -6.73 -11.10 3.14
CA PHE A 104 -5.93 -9.91 3.42
C PHE A 104 -4.53 -10.01 2.81
N PHE A 105 -3.87 -11.17 2.98
CA PHE A 105 -2.54 -11.40 2.40
C PHE A 105 -2.56 -11.33 0.88
N LEU A 106 -3.55 -11.96 0.24
CA LEU A 106 -3.74 -11.94 -1.21
C LEU A 106 -3.86 -10.50 -1.75
N GLY A 107 -4.72 -9.69 -1.16
CA GLY A 107 -4.96 -8.32 -1.63
C GLY A 107 -3.91 -7.30 -1.22
N SER A 108 -3.03 -7.63 -0.25
CA SER A 108 -2.04 -6.68 0.27
C SER A 108 -0.63 -6.95 -0.21
N TYR A 109 -0.26 -8.23 -0.35
CA TYR A 109 1.13 -8.65 -0.56
C TYR A 109 1.31 -9.53 -1.79
N ASN A 110 0.31 -10.32 -2.19
CA ASN A 110 0.42 -11.23 -3.32
C ASN A 110 -0.36 -10.71 -4.53
N ILE A 111 0.07 -9.54 -5.01
CA ILE A 111 -0.65 -8.80 -6.05
C ILE A 111 -0.69 -9.53 -7.39
N ASP A 112 0.31 -10.35 -7.71
CA ASP A 112 0.35 -11.14 -8.94
C ASP A 112 -0.71 -12.24 -8.90
N GLU A 113 -0.86 -12.91 -7.75
CA GLU A 113 -1.92 -13.89 -7.58
C GLU A 113 -3.30 -13.22 -7.54
N PHE A 114 -3.44 -12.06 -6.93
CA PHE A 114 -4.67 -11.29 -7.01
C PHE A 114 -5.04 -10.96 -8.46
N ARG A 115 -4.06 -10.63 -9.31
CA ARG A 115 -4.26 -10.45 -10.75
C ARG A 115 -4.79 -11.72 -11.41
N ASN A 116 -4.24 -12.89 -11.07
CA ASN A 116 -4.73 -14.17 -11.58
C ASN A 116 -6.18 -14.43 -11.13
N VAL A 117 -6.50 -14.19 -9.87
CA VAL A 117 -7.89 -14.32 -9.34
C VAL A 117 -8.86 -13.43 -10.13
N VAL A 118 -8.47 -12.17 -10.40
CA VAL A 118 -9.34 -11.25 -11.16
C VAL A 118 -9.53 -11.69 -12.61
N PHE A 119 -8.46 -12.08 -13.33
CA PHE A 119 -8.50 -12.27 -14.78
C PHE A 119 -8.60 -13.71 -15.25
N LYS A 120 -8.18 -14.68 -14.45
CA LYS A 120 -8.20 -16.10 -14.79
C LYS A 120 -9.21 -16.91 -13.98
N GLY A 121 -9.64 -16.38 -12.81
CA GLY A 121 -10.65 -16.97 -11.96
C GLY A 121 -12.07 -16.51 -12.31
N ASP A 122 -12.98 -16.78 -11.40
CA ASP A 122 -14.41 -16.49 -11.55
C ASP A 122 -14.81 -15.08 -11.06
N PHE A 123 -13.84 -14.25 -10.65
CA PHE A 123 -14.05 -12.93 -10.07
C PHE A 123 -15.03 -12.07 -10.91
N LEU A 124 -14.83 -12.02 -12.22
CA LEU A 124 -15.66 -11.24 -13.13
C LEU A 124 -17.05 -11.83 -13.39
N LYS A 125 -17.34 -13.05 -12.92
CA LYS A 125 -18.69 -13.60 -12.88
C LYS A 125 -19.50 -12.98 -11.74
N TYR A 126 -18.85 -12.67 -10.62
CA TYR A 126 -19.48 -12.16 -9.41
C TYR A 126 -19.50 -10.64 -9.31
N PHE A 127 -18.53 -9.95 -9.91
CA PHE A 127 -18.40 -8.50 -9.83
C PHE A 127 -18.58 -7.81 -11.18
N ASP A 128 -19.33 -6.71 -11.17
CA ASP A 128 -19.49 -5.84 -12.33
C ASP A 128 -18.44 -4.72 -12.28
N ILE A 129 -17.40 -4.87 -13.08
CA ILE A 129 -16.27 -3.96 -13.12
C ILE A 129 -16.24 -3.24 -14.47
N ASP A 130 -16.13 -1.92 -14.42
CA ASP A 130 -16.03 -1.08 -15.60
C ASP A 130 -14.84 -1.48 -16.49
N LYS A 131 -15.05 -1.49 -17.81
CA LYS A 131 -14.02 -1.89 -18.79
C LYS A 131 -12.76 -1.03 -18.71
N LYS A 132 -12.88 0.26 -18.37
CA LYS A 132 -11.74 1.16 -18.20
C LYS A 132 -10.92 0.76 -16.97
N ILE A 133 -11.58 0.41 -15.88
CA ILE A 133 -10.92 -0.12 -14.67
C ILE A 133 -10.18 -1.41 -15.02
N LEU A 134 -10.86 -2.36 -15.68
CA LEU A 134 -10.24 -3.63 -16.09
C LEU A 134 -9.00 -3.41 -16.97
N LYS A 135 -9.03 -2.47 -17.90
CA LYS A 135 -7.87 -2.13 -18.72
C LYS A 135 -6.71 -1.62 -17.87
N ASN A 136 -6.98 -0.72 -16.92
CA ASN A 136 -5.96 -0.12 -16.08
C ASN A 136 -5.31 -1.15 -15.13
N ILE A 137 -6.12 -1.93 -14.42
CA ILE A 137 -5.62 -2.94 -13.46
C ILE A 137 -4.90 -4.11 -14.14
N LYS A 138 -5.12 -4.32 -15.44
CA LYS A 138 -4.41 -5.34 -16.21
C LYS A 138 -2.96 -4.96 -16.48
N SER A 139 -2.68 -3.66 -16.67
CA SER A 139 -1.38 -3.15 -17.14
C SER A 139 -0.60 -2.36 -16.08
N SER A 140 -1.19 -2.05 -14.94
CA SER A 140 -0.59 -1.23 -13.89
C SER A 140 -0.73 -1.90 -12.52
N ASP A 141 0.40 -2.19 -11.86
CA ASP A 141 0.42 -2.75 -10.51
C ASP A 141 -0.13 -1.75 -9.49
N THR A 142 0.16 -0.47 -9.66
CA THR A 142 -0.39 0.60 -8.80
C THR A 142 -1.91 0.64 -8.85
N GLU A 143 -2.50 0.60 -10.04
CA GLU A 143 -3.96 0.59 -10.19
C GLU A 143 -4.58 -0.72 -9.68
N LEU A 144 -3.90 -1.84 -9.91
CA LEU A 144 -4.33 -3.12 -9.36
C LEU A 144 -4.31 -3.12 -7.83
N MET A 145 -3.28 -2.55 -7.21
CA MET A 145 -3.17 -2.44 -5.77
C MET A 145 -4.26 -1.52 -5.18
N LYS A 146 -4.54 -0.37 -5.80
CA LYS A 146 -5.68 0.47 -5.40
C LYS A 146 -7.02 -0.27 -5.51
N PHE A 147 -7.17 -1.05 -6.57
CA PHE A 147 -8.35 -1.88 -6.76
C PHE A 147 -8.45 -2.99 -5.72
N SER A 148 -7.33 -3.64 -5.35
CA SER A 148 -7.31 -4.66 -4.31
C SER A 148 -7.69 -4.10 -2.94
N PHE A 149 -7.27 -2.88 -2.59
CA PHE A 149 -7.69 -2.22 -1.34
C PHE A 149 -9.21 -1.95 -1.30
N ARG A 150 -9.81 -1.59 -2.43
CA ARG A 150 -11.26 -1.47 -2.54
C ARG A 150 -11.94 -2.83 -2.36
N TRP A 151 -11.40 -3.88 -2.96
CA TRP A 151 -11.89 -5.25 -2.81
C TRP A 151 -11.77 -5.74 -1.36
N LEU A 152 -10.63 -5.51 -0.69
CA LEU A 152 -10.45 -5.85 0.72
C LEU A 152 -11.51 -5.19 1.60
N ARG A 153 -11.81 -3.92 1.39
CA ARG A 153 -12.84 -3.19 2.13
C ARG A 153 -14.23 -3.80 1.90
N HIS A 154 -14.50 -4.22 0.67
CA HIS A 154 -15.75 -4.90 0.34
C HIS A 154 -15.87 -6.26 1.05
N VAL A 155 -14.83 -7.09 0.93
CA VAL A 155 -14.88 -8.48 1.41
C VAL A 155 -14.74 -8.59 2.93
N LEU A 156 -13.79 -7.85 3.52
CA LEU A 156 -13.50 -7.93 4.96
C LEU A 156 -14.46 -7.11 5.81
N PHE A 157 -14.89 -5.96 5.32
CA PHE A 157 -15.66 -5.01 6.13
C PHE A 157 -17.11 -4.82 5.65
N GLY A 158 -17.45 -5.38 4.49
CA GLY A 158 -18.80 -5.29 3.93
C GLY A 158 -19.16 -3.94 3.33
N GLU A 159 -18.15 -3.10 3.03
CA GLU A 159 -18.37 -1.81 2.37
C GLU A 159 -18.89 -2.00 0.94
N ASP A 160 -19.76 -1.10 0.49
CA ASP A 160 -20.29 -1.12 -0.88
C ASP A 160 -19.32 -0.45 -1.88
N THR A 161 -18.10 -0.98 -1.94
CA THR A 161 -17.02 -0.46 -2.82
C THR A 161 -17.02 -1.14 -4.19
N LEU A 162 -17.64 -2.31 -4.32
CA LEU A 162 -17.74 -3.07 -5.56
C LEU A 162 -19.19 -3.50 -5.83
N ARG A 163 -19.62 -3.36 -7.09
CA ARG A 163 -20.94 -3.78 -7.52
C ARG A 163 -20.96 -5.29 -7.78
N GLN A 164 -21.83 -6.02 -7.06
CA GLN A 164 -22.04 -7.44 -7.30
C GLN A 164 -23.06 -7.65 -8.43
N LYS A 165 -22.83 -8.68 -9.27
CA LYS A 165 -23.74 -9.07 -10.35
C LYS A 165 -24.89 -9.97 -9.88
N LEU A 166 -24.74 -10.59 -8.69
CA LEU A 166 -25.72 -11.56 -8.19
C LEU A 166 -26.71 -10.93 -7.21
N PRO A 167 -27.96 -11.43 -7.18
CA PRO A 167 -29.00 -10.91 -6.29
C PRO A 167 -28.68 -11.13 -4.80
N ALA A 168 -29.29 -10.32 -3.93
CA ALA A 168 -29.00 -10.20 -2.50
C ALA A 168 -29.11 -11.51 -1.69
N ASN A 169 -29.90 -12.48 -2.15
CA ASN A 169 -30.01 -13.81 -1.53
C ASN A 169 -28.72 -14.65 -1.62
N PHE A 170 -27.79 -14.32 -2.51
CA PHE A 170 -26.47 -14.96 -2.57
C PHE A 170 -25.52 -14.45 -1.46
N ARG A 171 -25.86 -13.34 -0.81
CA ARG A 171 -25.08 -12.82 0.35
C ARG A 171 -25.15 -13.72 1.59
N ALA A 172 -26.13 -14.64 1.63
CA ALA A 172 -26.35 -15.57 2.75
C ALA A 172 -25.55 -16.88 2.63
N MET A 173 -25.04 -17.22 1.46
CA MET A 173 -24.08 -18.32 1.29
C MET A 173 -22.69 -17.76 1.56
N GLY A 174 -22.04 -18.29 2.59
CA GLY A 174 -20.85 -17.73 3.20
C GLY A 174 -19.80 -17.21 2.20
N ARG A 175 -19.18 -16.09 2.55
CA ARG A 175 -18.10 -15.44 1.78
C ARG A 175 -16.89 -16.32 1.46
N ALA A 176 -16.89 -17.57 1.93
CA ALA A 176 -15.84 -18.59 1.74
C ALA A 176 -15.75 -19.14 0.31
N ASP A 177 -16.83 -19.04 -0.48
CA ASP A 177 -16.93 -19.71 -1.78
C ASP A 177 -16.50 -18.82 -2.97
N LEU A 178 -15.90 -17.67 -2.70
CA LEU A 178 -15.49 -16.69 -3.73
C LEU A 178 -14.00 -16.73 -4.10
N LEU A 179 -13.25 -17.73 -3.55
CA LEU A 179 -11.81 -17.91 -3.86
C LEU A 179 -11.53 -19.29 -4.44
#